data_c96057227039b2c1fa5abd55ea47f1e3
#
_entry.id   c96057227039b2c1fa5abd55ea47f1e3
#
_cell.length_a   1.000
_cell.length_b   1.000
_cell.length_c   1.000
_cell.angle_alpha   90.00
_cell.angle_beta   90.00
_cell.angle_gamma   90.00
#
_symmetry.space_group_name_H-M   'P 1'
#
loop_
_entity.id
_entity.type
_entity.pdbx_description
1 polymer ?
#
loop_
_entity_poly.entity_id
_entity_poly.type
_entity_poly.pdbx_seq_one_letter_code
_entity_poly.pdbx_strand_id
1 'polypeptide(L)'
;MIQSTNTLNDHQLLEAKALIAVCQNYDGTFRDPYLSNMLNFDPDMPAFFLYYEKGELVGLLTVYADDQDVEVAILVHPNHRRQGIARALYRSFQKEMASYPIESVTFQTERVFLERHPDFVNNWGLVEDEETETWLGKDRRPYPLATVSNLDVLLADRSYQDQISQLKFQAFSEEHESKEVVDRYVAKALKDPESRLYILLKNGQVIGTCTVDLSSNTNYLYGLAIAELERGQGYGSYLAKSLVNKLIEQNDKEFQIAVEDSNVGAKRLYEKIGFVTQTQVVYLKPKE
;
A
#
# COMPACT_ATOMS: atom_id res chain seq x y z
N MET A 1 -15.47 -9.10 21.38
CA MET A 1 -16.57 -8.59 20.50
C MET A 1 -15.93 -8.14 19.19
N ILE A 2 -16.54 -8.47 18.03
CA ILE A 2 -16.07 -7.96 16.72
C ILE A 2 -16.98 -6.81 16.29
N GLN A 3 -16.36 -5.74 15.79
CA GLN A 3 -17.01 -4.61 15.15
C GLN A 3 -16.53 -4.55 13.71
N SER A 4 -17.42 -4.40 12.74
CA SER A 4 -17.10 -4.14 11.34
C SER A 4 -17.45 -2.69 10.98
N THR A 5 -16.61 -2.05 10.17
CA THR A 5 -16.83 -0.68 9.70
C THR A 5 -16.15 -0.45 8.35
N ASN A 6 -16.67 0.46 7.56
CA ASN A 6 -16.05 0.86 6.30
C ASN A 6 -14.96 1.93 6.51
N THR A 7 -15.00 2.68 7.61
CA THR A 7 -14.01 3.70 7.96
C THR A 7 -13.65 3.61 9.44
N LEU A 8 -12.42 3.95 9.79
CA LEU A 8 -11.98 4.09 11.17
C LEU A 8 -12.20 5.54 11.64
N ASN A 9 -12.79 5.72 12.82
CA ASN A 9 -12.75 7.02 13.48
C ASN A 9 -11.35 7.26 14.09
N ASP A 10 -11.08 8.49 14.55
CA ASP A 10 -9.76 8.89 15.07
C ASP A 10 -9.27 7.98 16.21
N HIS A 11 -10.16 7.57 17.11
CA HIS A 11 -9.81 6.67 18.22
C HIS A 11 -9.44 5.27 17.70
N GLN A 12 -10.27 4.69 16.83
CA GLN A 12 -10.02 3.38 16.22
C GLN A 12 -8.74 3.37 15.39
N LEU A 13 -8.45 4.47 14.68
CA LEU A 13 -7.21 4.61 13.90
C LEU A 13 -5.97 4.61 14.82
N LEU A 14 -6.04 5.31 15.96
CA LEU A 14 -4.96 5.29 16.95
C LEU A 14 -4.76 3.90 17.55
N GLU A 15 -5.83 3.19 17.92
CA GLU A 15 -5.77 1.81 18.43
C GLU A 15 -5.19 0.85 17.38
N ALA A 16 -5.63 0.97 16.12
CA ALA A 16 -5.12 0.16 15.00
C ALA A 16 -3.61 0.37 14.79
N LYS A 17 -3.16 1.62 14.75
CA LYS A 17 -1.72 1.96 14.64
C LYS A 17 -0.90 1.42 15.81
N ALA A 18 -1.43 1.48 17.03
CA ALA A 18 -0.78 0.92 18.21
C ALA A 18 -0.65 -0.61 18.13
N LEU A 19 -1.72 -1.30 17.72
CA LEU A 19 -1.70 -2.76 17.53
C LEU A 19 -0.72 -3.17 16.42
N ILE A 20 -0.70 -2.46 15.30
CA ILE A 20 0.24 -2.69 14.19
C ILE A 20 1.68 -2.61 14.72
N ALA A 21 2.03 -1.52 15.40
CA ALA A 21 3.37 -1.32 15.95
C ALA A 21 3.79 -2.44 16.94
N VAL A 22 2.88 -2.90 17.80
CA VAL A 22 3.13 -4.02 18.71
C VAL A 22 3.39 -5.32 17.95
N CYS A 23 2.61 -5.61 16.91
CA CYS A 23 2.78 -6.80 16.08
C CYS A 23 4.10 -6.75 15.30
N GLN A 24 4.38 -5.62 14.65
CA GLN A 24 5.63 -5.40 13.91
C GLN A 24 6.88 -5.59 14.77
N ASN A 25 6.91 -4.96 15.94
CA ASN A 25 8.02 -5.09 16.88
C ASN A 25 8.23 -6.54 17.34
N TYR A 26 7.16 -7.29 17.57
CA TYR A 26 7.22 -8.68 18.00
C TYR A 26 7.67 -9.63 16.88
N ASP A 27 7.09 -9.46 15.69
CA ASP A 27 7.33 -10.35 14.54
C ASP A 27 8.55 -9.93 13.70
N GLY A 28 9.06 -8.72 13.88
CA GLY A 28 10.10 -8.12 13.03
C GLY A 28 9.61 -7.83 11.63
N THR A 29 8.33 -7.46 11.49
CA THR A 29 7.68 -7.07 10.25
C THR A 29 7.70 -5.56 10.07
N PHE A 30 7.46 -5.07 8.86
CA PHE A 30 7.65 -3.65 8.50
C PHE A 30 6.48 -3.06 7.71
N ARG A 31 5.64 -3.90 7.11
CA ARG A 31 4.56 -3.43 6.26
C ARG A 31 3.38 -2.94 7.12
N ASP A 32 2.94 -1.71 6.87
CA ASP A 32 1.66 -1.24 7.37
C ASP A 32 0.52 -1.74 6.46
N PRO A 33 -0.56 -2.30 6.99
CA PRO A 33 -1.75 -2.60 6.20
C PRO A 33 -2.42 -1.29 5.75
N TYR A 34 -3.19 -1.35 4.65
CA TYR A 34 -3.96 -0.20 4.19
C TYR A 34 -5.04 0.19 5.19
N LEU A 35 -5.01 1.43 5.67
CA LEU A 35 -5.91 1.96 6.70
C LEU A 35 -6.96 2.96 6.17
N SER A 36 -7.19 2.97 4.86
CA SER A 36 -8.25 3.74 4.20
C SER A 36 -9.17 2.79 3.41
N ASN A 37 -10.38 3.22 3.09
CA ASN A 37 -11.26 2.50 2.17
C ASN A 37 -11.50 3.26 0.86
N MET A 38 -10.80 4.36 0.65
CA MET A 38 -11.05 5.27 -0.48
C MET A 38 -10.80 4.62 -1.84
N LEU A 39 -9.91 3.64 -1.92
CA LEU A 39 -9.61 2.92 -3.16
C LEU A 39 -10.52 1.70 -3.36
N ASN A 40 -11.24 1.24 -2.33
CA ASN A 40 -12.13 0.11 -2.46
C ASN A 40 -13.25 0.38 -3.49
N PHE A 41 -13.61 -0.62 -4.28
CA PHE A 41 -14.58 -0.50 -5.37
C PHE A 41 -15.98 -0.10 -4.87
N ASP A 42 -16.30 -0.47 -3.63
CA ASP A 42 -17.55 -0.10 -2.96
C ASP A 42 -17.22 0.62 -1.63
N PRO A 43 -17.55 1.92 -1.49
CA PRO A 43 -17.26 2.71 -0.30
C PRO A 43 -18.08 2.30 0.94
N ASP A 44 -19.18 1.57 0.77
CA ASP A 44 -20.03 1.10 1.87
C ASP A 44 -19.60 -0.27 2.38
N MET A 45 -18.71 -0.96 1.65
CA MET A 45 -18.17 -2.26 2.03
C MET A 45 -17.34 -2.12 3.32
N PRO A 46 -17.53 -3.00 4.33
CA PRO A 46 -16.67 -3.03 5.51
C PRO A 46 -15.21 -3.30 5.15
N ALA A 47 -14.34 -2.34 5.45
CA ALA A 47 -12.91 -2.43 5.21
C ALA A 47 -12.10 -2.82 6.45
N PHE A 48 -12.72 -2.76 7.62
CA PHE A 48 -12.05 -3.02 8.91
C PHE A 48 -12.92 -3.90 9.80
N PHE A 49 -12.28 -4.93 10.38
CA PHE A 49 -12.87 -5.80 11.40
C PHE A 49 -11.99 -5.73 12.65
N LEU A 50 -12.56 -5.22 13.73
CA LEU A 50 -11.89 -4.88 14.97
C LEU A 50 -12.31 -5.85 16.07
N TYR A 51 -11.39 -6.63 16.62
CA TYR A 51 -11.68 -7.55 17.71
C TYR A 51 -11.27 -6.93 19.05
N TYR A 52 -12.26 -6.62 19.87
CA TYR A 52 -12.05 -6.07 21.20
C TYR A 52 -12.19 -7.13 22.28
N GLU A 53 -11.24 -7.14 23.24
CA GLU A 53 -11.32 -7.90 24.46
C GLU A 53 -11.12 -6.95 25.66
N LYS A 54 -12.10 -6.96 26.59
CA LYS A 54 -12.10 -6.06 27.79
C LYS A 54 -11.89 -4.57 27.47
N GLY A 55 -12.32 -4.13 26.30
CA GLY A 55 -12.19 -2.75 25.84
C GLY A 55 -10.90 -2.42 25.11
N GLU A 56 -9.98 -3.37 24.96
CA GLU A 56 -8.72 -3.21 24.20
C GLU A 56 -8.83 -3.85 22.82
N LEU A 57 -8.30 -3.19 21.79
CA LEU A 57 -8.19 -3.74 20.43
C LEU A 57 -7.05 -4.76 20.40
N VAL A 58 -7.38 -6.05 20.26
CA VAL A 58 -6.41 -7.15 20.27
C VAL A 58 -6.33 -7.90 18.93
N GLY A 59 -7.20 -7.57 17.99
CA GLY A 59 -7.19 -8.15 16.63
C GLY A 59 -7.75 -7.17 15.61
N LEU A 60 -7.13 -7.13 14.46
CA LEU A 60 -7.50 -6.29 13.31
C LEU A 60 -7.45 -7.12 12.04
N LEU A 61 -8.49 -7.02 11.21
CA LEU A 61 -8.46 -7.45 9.82
C LEU A 61 -8.75 -6.23 8.97
N THR A 62 -7.91 -5.99 7.96
CA THR A 62 -8.09 -4.93 6.97
C THR A 62 -8.35 -5.52 5.59
N VAL A 63 -9.12 -4.80 4.79
CA VAL A 63 -9.52 -5.18 3.43
C VAL A 63 -9.10 -4.09 2.46
N TYR A 64 -8.33 -4.46 1.45
CA TYR A 64 -8.07 -3.65 0.27
C TYR A 64 -8.75 -4.32 -0.93
N ALA A 65 -9.59 -3.58 -1.64
CA ALA A 65 -10.44 -4.10 -2.70
C ALA A 65 -10.69 -3.00 -3.75
N ASP A 66 -9.70 -2.67 -4.53
CA ASP A 66 -9.85 -1.73 -5.65
C ASP A 66 -10.61 -2.37 -6.83
N ASP A 67 -10.64 -3.69 -6.87
CA ASP A 67 -11.47 -4.52 -7.74
C ASP A 67 -12.10 -5.70 -6.97
N GLN A 68 -12.51 -6.77 -7.67
CA GLN A 68 -13.14 -7.96 -7.11
C GLN A 68 -12.13 -8.97 -6.53
N ASP A 69 -10.83 -8.78 -6.77
CA ASP A 69 -9.74 -9.53 -6.17
C ASP A 69 -9.27 -8.81 -4.91
N VAL A 70 -9.63 -9.37 -3.76
CA VAL A 70 -9.53 -8.69 -2.47
C VAL A 70 -8.29 -9.12 -1.71
N GLU A 71 -7.55 -8.13 -1.22
CA GLU A 71 -6.40 -8.36 -0.34
C GLU A 71 -6.78 -8.17 1.13
N VAL A 72 -6.36 -9.11 1.96
CA VAL A 72 -6.66 -9.13 3.39
C VAL A 72 -5.38 -9.21 4.21
N ALA A 73 -5.26 -8.35 5.22
CA ALA A 73 -4.24 -8.48 6.26
C ALA A 73 -4.89 -8.72 7.61
N ILE A 74 -4.35 -9.67 8.40
CA ILE A 74 -4.88 -10.02 9.73
C ILE A 74 -3.76 -9.91 10.76
N LEU A 75 -3.97 -9.07 11.77
CA LEU A 75 -3.06 -8.90 12.89
C LEU A 75 -3.74 -9.29 14.19
N VAL A 76 -3.01 -10.01 15.05
CA VAL A 76 -3.46 -10.35 16.40
C VAL A 76 -2.34 -10.03 17.38
N HIS A 77 -2.68 -9.28 18.43
CA HIS A 77 -1.75 -8.94 19.50
C HIS A 77 -1.02 -10.19 20.01
N PRO A 78 0.32 -10.19 20.13
CA PRO A 78 1.11 -11.39 20.44
C PRO A 78 0.60 -12.19 21.64
N ASN A 79 0.20 -11.52 22.72
CA ASN A 79 -0.30 -12.15 23.93
C ASN A 79 -1.70 -12.76 23.81
N HIS A 80 -2.42 -12.47 22.71
CA HIS A 80 -3.78 -12.96 22.44
C HIS A 80 -3.83 -13.96 21.28
N ARG A 81 -2.68 -14.40 20.77
CA ARG A 81 -2.58 -15.40 19.70
C ARG A 81 -2.97 -16.78 20.19
N ARG A 82 -3.27 -17.69 19.21
CA ARG A 82 -3.68 -19.10 19.47
C ARG A 82 -4.99 -19.26 20.23
N GLN A 83 -5.80 -18.19 20.35
CA GLN A 83 -7.11 -18.16 20.99
C GLN A 83 -8.27 -18.11 19.96
N GLY A 84 -7.98 -18.30 18.66
CA GLY A 84 -8.98 -18.33 17.59
C GLY A 84 -9.40 -16.95 17.06
N ILE A 85 -8.79 -15.85 17.54
CA ILE A 85 -9.16 -14.48 17.17
C ILE A 85 -9.05 -14.24 15.65
N ALA A 86 -7.92 -14.62 15.02
CA ALA A 86 -7.76 -14.47 13.58
C ALA A 86 -8.82 -15.22 12.78
N ARG A 87 -9.17 -16.45 13.19
CA ARG A 87 -10.26 -17.21 12.54
C ARG A 87 -11.64 -16.58 12.77
N ALA A 88 -11.86 -15.97 13.91
CA ALA A 88 -13.12 -15.26 14.20
C ALA A 88 -13.25 -14.01 13.32
N LEU A 89 -12.17 -13.23 13.16
CA LEU A 89 -12.11 -12.09 12.26
C LEU A 89 -12.37 -12.51 10.81
N TYR A 90 -11.70 -13.54 10.34
CA TYR A 90 -11.87 -14.03 8.97
C TYR A 90 -13.29 -14.55 8.70
N ARG A 91 -13.91 -15.26 9.65
CA ARG A 91 -15.33 -15.68 9.53
C ARG A 91 -16.27 -14.48 9.48
N SER A 92 -15.99 -13.43 10.26
CA SER A 92 -16.79 -12.21 10.22
C SER A 92 -16.67 -11.52 8.87
N PHE A 93 -15.43 -11.43 8.33
CA PHE A 93 -15.17 -10.95 6.98
C PHE A 93 -15.96 -11.78 5.94
N GLN A 94 -15.82 -13.10 5.91
CA GLN A 94 -16.53 -13.95 4.95
C GLN A 94 -18.05 -13.75 4.99
N LYS A 95 -18.63 -13.57 6.19
CA LYS A 95 -20.07 -13.35 6.35
C LYS A 95 -20.52 -12.00 5.76
N GLU A 96 -19.78 -10.92 6.04
CA GLU A 96 -20.11 -9.58 5.53
C GLU A 96 -19.87 -9.51 4.00
N MET A 97 -18.80 -10.12 3.51
CA MET A 97 -18.42 -10.11 2.11
C MET A 97 -19.32 -10.98 1.20
N ALA A 98 -20.14 -11.86 1.75
CA ALA A 98 -21.05 -12.70 0.96
C ALA A 98 -22.07 -11.92 0.10
N SER A 99 -22.28 -10.63 0.39
CA SER A 99 -23.17 -9.74 -0.37
C SER A 99 -22.46 -8.92 -1.45
N TYR A 100 -21.14 -9.02 -1.54
CA TYR A 100 -20.31 -8.27 -2.51
C TYR A 100 -19.78 -9.21 -3.60
N PRO A 101 -19.52 -8.70 -4.82
CA PRO A 101 -19.07 -9.51 -5.95
C PRO A 101 -17.57 -9.81 -5.87
N ILE A 102 -17.13 -10.45 -4.79
CA ILE A 102 -15.72 -10.82 -4.58
C ILE A 102 -15.44 -12.12 -5.34
N GLU A 103 -14.41 -12.12 -6.17
CA GLU A 103 -13.98 -13.26 -6.98
C GLU A 103 -12.88 -14.05 -6.29
N SER A 104 -11.91 -13.37 -5.70
CA SER A 104 -10.83 -14.03 -4.97
C SER A 104 -10.44 -13.30 -3.69
N VAL A 105 -9.76 -14.00 -2.79
CA VAL A 105 -9.20 -13.44 -1.55
C VAL A 105 -7.76 -13.86 -1.42
N THR A 106 -6.89 -12.87 -1.32
CA THR A 106 -5.45 -13.04 -1.11
C THR A 106 -5.05 -12.48 0.25
N PHE A 107 -4.29 -13.26 1.03
CA PHE A 107 -3.75 -12.79 2.30
C PHE A 107 -2.35 -12.25 2.08
N GLN A 108 -2.07 -11.10 2.64
CA GLN A 108 -0.73 -10.53 2.64
C GLN A 108 -0.01 -10.83 3.94
N THR A 109 1.23 -11.24 3.85
CA THR A 109 2.14 -11.40 4.99
C THR A 109 3.58 -11.08 4.58
N GLU A 110 4.51 -11.21 5.50
CA GLU A 110 5.92 -10.98 5.22
C GLU A 110 6.74 -12.25 5.37
N ARG A 111 7.78 -12.41 4.55
CA ARG A 111 8.67 -13.60 4.56
C ARG A 111 9.21 -13.89 5.95
N VAL A 112 9.62 -12.87 6.68
CA VAL A 112 10.14 -13.01 8.05
C VAL A 112 9.11 -13.60 9.02
N PHE A 113 7.83 -13.32 8.83
CA PHE A 113 6.76 -13.92 9.62
C PHE A 113 6.62 -15.43 9.31
N LEU A 114 6.65 -15.81 8.04
CA LEU A 114 6.55 -17.21 7.63
C LEU A 114 7.77 -18.04 8.09
N GLU A 115 8.97 -17.46 8.05
CA GLU A 115 10.18 -18.10 8.56
C GLU A 115 10.11 -18.39 10.06
N ARG A 116 9.49 -17.48 10.84
CA ARG A 116 9.26 -17.68 12.27
C ARG A 116 8.09 -18.64 12.58
N HIS A 117 7.19 -18.81 11.62
CA HIS A 117 5.96 -19.61 11.76
C HIS A 117 5.80 -20.59 10.59
N PRO A 118 6.71 -21.56 10.39
CA PRO A 118 6.77 -22.40 9.19
C PRO A 118 5.50 -23.24 8.95
N ASP A 119 4.77 -23.57 10.00
CA ASP A 119 3.51 -24.32 9.90
C ASP A 119 2.29 -23.45 9.55
N PHE A 120 2.46 -22.13 9.46
CA PHE A 120 1.32 -21.19 9.33
C PHE A 120 0.53 -21.46 8.05
N VAL A 121 1.20 -21.52 6.91
CA VAL A 121 0.58 -21.71 5.59
C VAL A 121 -0.24 -23.01 5.55
N ASN A 122 0.35 -24.12 6.04
CA ASN A 122 -0.34 -25.42 6.10
C ASN A 122 -1.52 -25.42 7.08
N ASN A 123 -1.36 -24.82 8.26
CA ASN A 123 -2.40 -24.77 9.31
C ASN A 123 -3.63 -23.95 8.89
N TRP A 124 -3.44 -23.04 7.93
CA TRP A 124 -4.52 -22.22 7.35
C TRP A 124 -5.07 -22.79 6.04
N GLY A 125 -4.46 -23.83 5.49
CA GLY A 125 -4.84 -24.41 4.19
C GLY A 125 -4.57 -23.42 3.05
N LEU A 126 -3.45 -22.73 3.11
CA LEU A 126 -3.03 -21.73 2.12
C LEU A 126 -1.91 -22.28 1.25
N VAL A 127 -1.65 -21.60 0.14
CA VAL A 127 -0.46 -21.74 -0.71
C VAL A 127 0.16 -20.36 -0.93
N GLU A 128 1.49 -20.34 -1.10
CA GLU A 128 2.17 -19.11 -1.49
C GLU A 128 1.97 -18.86 -2.98
N ASP A 129 1.75 -17.60 -3.34
CA ASP A 129 1.78 -17.13 -4.71
C ASP A 129 3.24 -17.08 -5.22
N GLU A 130 3.41 -17.20 -6.53
CA GLU A 130 4.72 -17.02 -7.17
C GLU A 130 5.16 -15.55 -7.16
N GLU A 131 4.21 -14.64 -7.15
CA GLU A 131 4.46 -13.19 -7.10
C GLU A 131 4.77 -12.74 -5.68
N THR A 132 5.81 -11.94 -5.56
CA THR A 132 6.26 -11.35 -4.30
C THR A 132 6.72 -9.92 -4.53
N GLU A 133 6.69 -9.11 -3.46
CA GLU A 133 7.16 -7.73 -3.50
C GLU A 133 8.30 -7.50 -2.51
N THR A 134 9.34 -6.81 -2.96
CA THR A 134 10.34 -6.24 -2.07
C THR A 134 9.88 -4.87 -1.58
N TRP A 135 9.81 -4.70 -0.27
CA TRP A 135 9.57 -3.42 0.38
C TRP A 135 10.87 -2.81 0.85
N LEU A 136 11.10 -1.57 0.42
CA LEU A 136 12.31 -0.83 0.73
C LEU A 136 11.97 0.39 1.57
N GLY A 137 12.79 0.66 2.58
CA GLY A 137 12.67 1.81 3.45
C GLY A 137 13.81 2.81 3.25
N LYS A 138 13.53 4.05 3.62
CA LYS A 138 14.54 5.10 3.65
C LYS A 138 14.28 6.06 4.81
N ASP A 139 15.35 6.45 5.46
CA ASP A 139 15.36 7.50 6.47
C ASP A 139 15.10 8.90 5.89
N ARG A 140 14.99 9.87 6.77
CA ARG A 140 14.70 11.27 6.42
C ARG A 140 15.91 12.08 5.97
N ARG A 141 16.99 11.48 5.49
CA ARG A 141 18.13 12.23 4.95
C ARG A 141 17.77 12.85 3.60
N PRO A 142 17.85 14.19 3.47
CA PRO A 142 17.53 14.87 2.22
C PRO A 142 18.58 14.58 1.14
N TYR A 143 18.18 14.74 -0.11
CA TYR A 143 19.09 14.65 -1.25
C TYR A 143 19.61 16.02 -1.69
N PRO A 144 20.87 16.14 -2.05
CA PRO A 144 21.37 17.30 -2.77
C PRO A 144 20.82 17.27 -4.19
N LEU A 145 19.74 18.02 -4.44
CA LEU A 145 19.16 18.16 -5.78
C LEU A 145 19.44 19.53 -6.35
N ALA A 146 20.05 19.56 -7.54
CA ALA A 146 20.14 20.78 -8.33
C ALA A 146 18.77 21.09 -8.95
N THR A 147 18.42 22.38 -8.99
CA THR A 147 17.27 22.86 -9.75
C THR A 147 17.52 22.66 -11.24
N VAL A 148 16.61 22.03 -11.93
CA VAL A 148 16.65 21.85 -13.39
C VAL A 148 15.57 22.74 -13.99
N SER A 149 15.96 23.71 -14.79
CA SER A 149 15.11 24.84 -15.22
C SER A 149 13.87 24.46 -16.01
N ASN A 150 13.79 23.24 -16.54
CA ASN A 150 12.67 22.74 -17.33
C ASN A 150 11.92 21.58 -16.65
N LEU A 151 12.21 21.30 -15.38
CA LEU A 151 11.56 20.25 -14.60
C LEU A 151 10.89 20.84 -13.36
N ASP A 152 9.62 20.53 -13.17
CA ASP A 152 8.86 20.90 -11.98
C ASP A 152 8.20 19.66 -11.37
N VAL A 153 8.29 19.52 -10.04
CA VAL A 153 7.54 18.50 -9.29
C VAL A 153 6.44 19.20 -8.50
N LEU A 154 5.19 18.92 -8.85
CA LEU A 154 4.01 19.57 -8.29
C LEU A 154 3.06 18.55 -7.67
N LEU A 155 2.30 18.99 -6.66
CA LEU A 155 1.10 18.28 -6.24
C LEU A 155 0.04 18.44 -7.33
N ALA A 156 -0.49 17.34 -7.82
CA ALA A 156 -1.48 17.37 -8.89
C ALA A 156 -2.84 17.87 -8.38
N ASP A 157 -3.55 18.55 -9.25
CA ASP A 157 -4.96 18.85 -9.11
C ASP A 157 -5.77 18.18 -10.24
N ARG A 158 -7.08 18.40 -10.25
CA ARG A 158 -7.98 17.81 -11.24
C ARG A 158 -7.68 18.18 -12.69
N SER A 159 -6.99 19.29 -12.95
CA SER A 159 -6.66 19.71 -14.32
C SER A 159 -5.65 18.75 -14.98
N TYR A 160 -4.91 17.99 -14.21
CA TYR A 160 -3.96 17.00 -14.69
C TYR A 160 -4.52 15.57 -14.74
N GLN A 161 -5.78 15.34 -14.31
CA GLN A 161 -6.36 14.00 -14.18
C GLN A 161 -6.19 13.16 -15.44
N ASP A 162 -6.58 13.68 -16.61
CA ASP A 162 -6.54 12.94 -17.89
C ASP A 162 -5.10 12.56 -18.29
N GLN A 163 -4.14 13.49 -18.09
CA GLN A 163 -2.74 13.24 -18.40
C GLN A 163 -2.14 12.16 -17.48
N ILE A 164 -2.48 12.21 -16.19
CA ILE A 164 -2.05 11.22 -15.19
C ILE A 164 -2.65 9.84 -15.51
N SER A 165 -3.96 9.78 -15.78
CA SER A 165 -4.65 8.55 -16.15
C SER A 165 -4.04 7.92 -17.41
N GLN A 166 -3.78 8.72 -18.44
CA GLN A 166 -3.14 8.25 -19.65
C GLN A 166 -1.73 7.67 -19.37
N LEU A 167 -0.94 8.36 -18.57
CA LEU A 167 0.41 7.92 -18.22
C LEU A 167 0.38 6.64 -17.39
N LYS A 168 -0.49 6.56 -16.36
CA LYS A 168 -0.65 5.35 -15.54
C LYS A 168 -1.16 4.18 -16.36
N PHE A 169 -2.17 4.39 -17.21
CA PHE A 169 -2.68 3.35 -18.11
C PHE A 169 -1.57 2.78 -18.99
N GLN A 170 -0.73 3.62 -19.60
CA GLN A 170 0.40 3.17 -20.42
C GLN A 170 1.51 2.46 -19.62
N ALA A 171 1.64 2.76 -18.33
CA ALA A 171 2.72 2.24 -17.51
C ALA A 171 2.38 0.95 -16.76
N PHE A 172 1.12 0.76 -16.38
CA PHE A 172 0.68 -0.30 -15.46
C PHE A 172 -0.49 -1.14 -15.96
N SER A 173 -1.15 -0.77 -17.09
CA SER A 173 -2.25 -1.59 -17.57
C SER A 173 -1.70 -2.94 -18.02
N GLU A 174 -2.13 -3.99 -17.36
CA GLU A 174 -2.09 -5.34 -17.87
C GLU A 174 -3.18 -5.53 -18.95
N GLU A 175 -3.16 -6.63 -19.69
CA GLU A 175 -4.02 -6.87 -20.85
C GLU A 175 -5.54 -6.77 -20.56
N HIS A 176 -5.96 -6.65 -19.29
CA HIS A 176 -7.37 -6.68 -18.84
C HIS A 176 -7.86 -5.42 -18.12
N GLU A 177 -6.99 -4.47 -17.78
CA GLU A 177 -7.43 -3.23 -17.14
C GLU A 177 -7.98 -2.22 -18.17
N SER A 178 -9.21 -1.76 -17.95
CA SER A 178 -9.76 -0.70 -18.76
C SER A 178 -9.27 0.68 -18.32
N LYS A 179 -9.20 1.63 -19.26
CA LYS A 179 -8.85 3.02 -18.95
C LYS A 179 -9.82 3.63 -17.92
N GLU A 180 -11.08 3.21 -17.89
CA GLU A 180 -12.10 3.67 -16.94
C GLU A 180 -11.75 3.29 -15.50
N VAL A 181 -11.15 2.14 -15.28
CA VAL A 181 -10.65 1.72 -13.94
C VAL A 181 -9.55 2.65 -13.48
N VAL A 182 -8.56 2.91 -14.34
CA VAL A 182 -7.46 3.85 -14.06
C VAL A 182 -7.99 5.27 -13.80
N ASP A 183 -8.94 5.76 -14.62
CA ASP A 183 -9.56 7.08 -14.44
C ASP A 183 -10.25 7.20 -13.08
N ARG A 184 -10.99 6.17 -12.66
CA ARG A 184 -11.64 6.10 -11.36
C ARG A 184 -10.62 6.11 -10.21
N TYR A 185 -9.56 5.33 -10.33
CA TYR A 185 -8.48 5.26 -9.36
C TYR A 185 -7.79 6.62 -9.18
N VAL A 186 -7.39 7.28 -10.28
CA VAL A 186 -6.78 8.61 -10.24
C VAL A 186 -7.73 9.64 -9.64
N ALA A 187 -9.01 9.61 -10.03
CA ALA A 187 -10.02 10.53 -9.49
C ALA A 187 -10.25 10.35 -7.98
N LYS A 188 -10.18 9.12 -7.47
CA LYS A 188 -10.25 8.82 -6.03
C LYS A 188 -8.99 9.32 -5.31
N ALA A 189 -7.80 9.01 -5.82
CA ALA A 189 -6.53 9.45 -5.22
C ALA A 189 -6.40 10.97 -5.15
N LEU A 190 -6.96 11.72 -6.12
CA LEU A 190 -7.01 13.19 -6.10
C LEU A 190 -7.97 13.77 -5.05
N LYS A 191 -8.88 12.97 -4.49
CA LYS A 191 -9.87 13.40 -3.49
C LYS A 191 -9.53 12.95 -2.08
N ASP A 192 -8.74 11.90 -1.95
CA ASP A 192 -8.38 11.32 -0.66
C ASP A 192 -7.48 12.29 0.13
N PRO A 193 -7.89 12.73 1.33
CA PRO A 193 -7.08 13.62 2.16
C PRO A 193 -5.78 12.97 2.65
N GLU A 194 -5.72 11.64 2.74
CA GLU A 194 -4.52 10.88 3.12
C GLU A 194 -3.64 10.53 1.91
N SER A 195 -4.03 10.92 0.69
CA SER A 195 -3.26 10.68 -0.53
C SER A 195 -2.68 11.99 -1.08
N ARG A 196 -1.47 11.90 -1.62
CA ARG A 196 -0.79 13.01 -2.31
C ARG A 196 -0.29 12.53 -3.66
N LEU A 197 -0.97 12.90 -4.71
CA LEU A 197 -0.58 12.56 -6.08
C LEU A 197 0.32 13.64 -6.64
N TYR A 198 1.57 13.32 -6.91
CA TYR A 198 2.56 14.24 -7.47
C TYR A 198 2.81 13.93 -8.94
N ILE A 199 3.14 15.00 -9.69
CA ILE A 199 3.54 14.92 -11.10
C ILE A 199 4.91 15.54 -11.31
N LEU A 200 5.64 14.99 -12.28
CA LEU A 200 6.83 15.59 -12.84
C LEU A 200 6.49 16.21 -14.19
N LEU A 201 6.65 17.50 -14.29
CA LEU A 201 6.51 18.25 -15.53
C LEU A 201 7.88 18.46 -16.19
N LYS A 202 7.91 18.34 -17.52
CA LYS A 202 9.02 18.75 -18.38
C LYS A 202 8.49 19.72 -19.44
N ASN A 203 8.94 20.96 -19.39
CA ASN A 203 8.42 22.02 -20.27
C ASN A 203 6.89 22.15 -20.20
N GLY A 204 6.29 21.97 -19.03
CA GLY A 204 4.83 22.04 -18.81
C GLY A 204 4.03 20.78 -19.17
N GLN A 205 4.66 19.72 -19.66
CA GLN A 205 4.02 18.44 -19.96
C GLN A 205 4.25 17.41 -18.85
N VAL A 206 3.24 16.64 -18.48
CA VAL A 206 3.36 15.55 -17.52
C VAL A 206 4.18 14.41 -18.12
N ILE A 207 5.35 14.15 -17.56
CA ILE A 207 6.23 13.06 -17.97
C ILE A 207 6.41 11.99 -16.88
N GLY A 208 5.93 12.24 -15.67
CA GLY A 208 6.00 11.29 -14.57
C GLY A 208 4.95 11.56 -13.52
N THR A 209 4.64 10.53 -12.73
CA THR A 209 3.72 10.59 -11.60
C THR A 209 4.17 9.67 -10.49
N CYS A 210 3.78 9.98 -9.26
CA CYS A 210 3.91 9.12 -8.10
C CYS A 210 2.85 9.50 -7.08
N THR A 211 2.24 8.53 -6.44
CA THR A 211 1.32 8.76 -5.34
C THR A 211 2.01 8.46 -4.02
N VAL A 212 1.65 9.21 -2.97
CA VAL A 212 2.13 9.00 -1.60
C VAL A 212 0.91 8.79 -0.71
N ASP A 213 0.82 7.63 -0.07
CA ASP A 213 -0.16 7.38 0.99
C ASP A 213 0.40 7.86 2.33
N LEU A 214 -0.40 8.64 3.05
CA LEU A 214 -0.09 9.20 4.37
C LEU A 214 -0.89 8.56 5.50
N SER A 215 -1.75 7.59 5.21
CA SER A 215 -2.64 6.96 6.22
C SER A 215 -1.87 6.14 7.25
N SER A 216 -0.71 5.58 6.88
CA SER A 216 0.15 4.77 7.72
C SER A 216 1.18 5.59 8.52
N ASN A 217 2.09 4.90 9.22
CA ASN A 217 3.18 5.53 9.97
C ASN A 217 4.36 5.96 9.08
N THR A 218 4.33 5.65 7.80
CA THR A 218 5.35 6.01 6.81
C THR A 218 4.76 6.88 5.70
N ASN A 219 5.62 7.55 4.93
CA ASN A 219 5.29 8.10 3.63
C ASN A 219 5.43 6.95 2.62
N TYR A 220 4.34 6.27 2.29
CA TYR A 220 4.37 5.16 1.35
C TYR A 220 4.22 5.66 -0.08
N LEU A 221 5.30 5.52 -0.87
CA LEU A 221 5.36 5.90 -2.27
C LEU A 221 4.90 4.72 -3.14
N TYR A 222 3.96 4.95 -4.04
CA TYR A 222 3.49 3.91 -4.95
C TYR A 222 3.08 4.47 -6.32
N GLY A 223 2.97 3.59 -7.30
CA GLY A 223 2.58 3.96 -8.66
C GLY A 223 3.51 5.00 -9.29
N LEU A 224 4.84 4.90 -9.02
CA LEU A 224 5.82 5.76 -9.67
C LEU A 224 5.98 5.33 -11.12
N ALA A 225 5.60 6.21 -12.02
CA ALA A 225 5.70 5.98 -13.46
C ALA A 225 6.38 7.14 -14.18
N ILE A 226 7.13 6.81 -15.23
CA ILE A 226 7.71 7.78 -16.18
C ILE A 226 7.24 7.40 -17.59
N ALA A 227 6.83 8.41 -18.36
CA ALA A 227 6.42 8.25 -19.74
C ALA A 227 7.49 7.48 -20.54
N GLU A 228 7.09 6.54 -21.37
CA GLU A 228 7.97 5.58 -22.03
C GLU A 228 9.15 6.26 -22.76
N LEU A 229 8.88 7.30 -23.53
CA LEU A 229 9.90 8.05 -24.28
C LEU A 229 10.87 8.84 -23.41
N GLU A 230 10.55 9.00 -22.12
CA GLU A 230 11.36 9.73 -21.15
C GLU A 230 12.07 8.80 -20.16
N ARG A 231 11.91 7.49 -20.30
CA ARG A 231 12.62 6.50 -19.46
C ARG A 231 14.13 6.50 -19.76
N GLY A 232 14.90 5.99 -18.81
CA GLY A 232 16.37 5.88 -18.96
C GLY A 232 17.15 7.19 -18.77
N GLN A 233 16.47 8.35 -18.64
CA GLN A 233 17.11 9.67 -18.52
C GLN A 233 17.28 10.13 -17.06
N GLY A 234 16.98 9.28 -16.07
CA GLY A 234 17.14 9.61 -14.65
C GLY A 234 15.92 10.31 -14.00
N TYR A 235 14.84 10.54 -14.75
CA TYR A 235 13.67 11.28 -14.25
C TYR A 235 12.93 10.55 -13.11
N GLY A 236 12.89 9.22 -13.10
CA GLY A 236 12.33 8.46 -11.97
C GLY A 236 13.10 8.70 -10.68
N SER A 237 14.44 8.67 -10.74
CA SER A 237 15.28 9.02 -9.59
C SER A 237 15.13 10.48 -9.16
N TYR A 238 14.99 11.40 -10.12
CA TYR A 238 14.76 12.81 -9.82
C TYR A 238 13.42 13.03 -9.12
N LEU A 239 12.34 12.41 -9.61
CA LEU A 239 11.02 12.48 -9.00
C LEU A 239 11.04 11.93 -7.57
N ALA A 240 11.51 10.69 -7.37
CA ALA A 240 11.56 10.07 -6.05
C ALA A 240 12.38 10.91 -5.03
N LYS A 241 13.56 11.41 -5.42
CA LYS A 241 14.37 12.29 -4.57
C LYS A 241 13.68 13.61 -4.24
N SER A 242 13.00 14.20 -5.22
CA SER A 242 12.23 15.44 -5.02
C SER A 242 11.09 15.25 -4.04
N LEU A 243 10.39 14.10 -4.11
CA LEU A 243 9.32 13.75 -3.18
C LEU A 243 9.84 13.57 -1.76
N VAL A 244 10.94 12.84 -1.58
CA VAL A 244 11.59 12.70 -0.26
C VAL A 244 11.89 14.08 0.33
N ASN A 245 12.53 14.98 -0.43
CA ASN A 245 12.85 16.31 0.07
C ASN A 245 11.61 17.13 0.43
N LYS A 246 10.55 17.11 -0.41
CA LYS A 246 9.30 17.82 -0.14
C LYS A 246 8.58 17.29 1.10
N LEU A 247 8.55 15.98 1.30
CA LEU A 247 7.82 15.35 2.41
C LEU A 247 8.55 15.49 3.75
N ILE A 248 9.89 15.54 3.76
CA ILE A 248 10.68 15.85 4.96
C ILE A 248 10.26 17.21 5.57
N GLU A 249 9.89 18.18 4.73
CA GLU A 249 9.43 19.51 5.17
C GLU A 249 7.99 19.51 5.69
N GLN A 250 7.19 18.47 5.38
CA GLN A 250 5.76 18.41 5.67
C GLN A 250 5.42 17.56 6.90
N ASN A 251 6.21 16.50 7.18
CA ASN A 251 5.95 15.59 8.28
C ASN A 251 7.25 14.91 8.77
N ASP A 252 7.13 14.14 9.87
CA ASP A 252 8.25 13.44 10.49
C ASP A 252 8.36 11.95 10.14
N LYS A 253 7.55 11.47 9.18
CA LYS A 253 7.52 10.08 8.76
C LYS A 253 8.74 9.70 7.90
N GLU A 254 9.22 8.49 8.06
CA GLU A 254 10.18 7.85 7.15
C GLU A 254 9.50 7.46 5.83
N PHE A 255 10.23 6.85 4.92
CA PHE A 255 9.75 6.53 3.57
C PHE A 255 9.73 5.03 3.34
N GLN A 256 8.70 4.55 2.68
CA GLN A 256 8.59 3.20 2.16
C GLN A 256 8.18 3.21 0.69
N ILE A 257 8.62 2.19 -0.03
CA ILE A 257 8.19 1.91 -1.40
C ILE A 257 8.19 0.40 -1.62
N ALA A 258 7.17 -0.11 -2.31
CA ALA A 258 7.11 -1.48 -2.73
C ALA A 258 7.48 -1.62 -4.21
N VAL A 259 8.05 -2.76 -4.56
CA VAL A 259 8.36 -3.13 -5.95
C VAL A 259 8.21 -4.62 -6.12
N GLU A 260 7.49 -5.04 -7.14
CA GLU A 260 7.44 -6.44 -7.55
C GLU A 260 8.85 -6.99 -7.80
N ASP A 261 9.14 -8.19 -7.33
CA ASP A 261 10.47 -8.78 -7.47
C ASP A 261 10.86 -9.03 -8.95
N SER A 262 9.87 -9.15 -9.83
CA SER A 262 10.02 -9.18 -11.29
C SER A 262 10.55 -7.86 -11.88
N ASN A 263 10.24 -6.70 -11.24
CA ASN A 263 10.63 -5.37 -11.72
C ASN A 263 12.04 -4.97 -11.25
N VAL A 264 13.05 -5.69 -11.75
CA VAL A 264 14.47 -5.47 -11.42
C VAL A 264 14.93 -4.02 -11.72
N GLY A 265 14.31 -3.37 -12.70
CA GLY A 265 14.65 -1.99 -13.09
C GLY A 265 14.27 -0.97 -12.01
N ALA A 266 13.06 -1.06 -11.50
CA ALA A 266 12.57 -0.20 -10.43
C ALA A 266 13.34 -0.45 -9.12
N LYS A 267 13.57 -1.72 -8.75
CA LYS A 267 14.34 -2.10 -7.56
C LYS A 267 15.73 -1.45 -7.55
N ARG A 268 16.48 -1.60 -8.66
CA ARG A 268 17.80 -0.96 -8.83
C ARG A 268 17.75 0.56 -8.73
N LEU A 269 16.68 1.19 -9.24
CA LEU A 269 16.50 2.64 -9.12
C LEU A 269 16.42 3.04 -7.64
N TYR A 270 15.58 2.37 -6.85
CA TYR A 270 15.37 2.71 -5.44
C TYR A 270 16.61 2.43 -4.59
N GLU A 271 17.27 1.30 -4.79
CA GLU A 271 18.53 0.97 -4.12
C GLU A 271 19.63 2.00 -4.44
N LYS A 272 19.77 2.41 -5.72
CA LYS A 272 20.73 3.43 -6.15
C LYS A 272 20.51 4.80 -5.47
N ILE A 273 19.28 5.14 -5.14
CA ILE A 273 18.98 6.39 -4.44
C ILE A 273 18.92 6.20 -2.91
N GLY A 274 19.36 5.05 -2.39
CA GLY A 274 19.61 4.83 -0.97
C GLY A 274 18.38 4.31 -0.19
N PHE A 275 17.37 3.78 -0.86
CA PHE A 275 16.40 2.91 -0.20
C PHE A 275 17.06 1.56 0.08
N VAL A 276 16.73 0.97 1.21
CA VAL A 276 17.29 -0.31 1.70
C VAL A 276 16.15 -1.31 1.85
N THR A 277 16.33 -2.53 1.37
CA THR A 277 15.36 -3.61 1.56
C THR A 277 15.08 -3.80 3.05
N GLN A 278 13.81 -3.74 3.41
CA GLN A 278 13.31 -3.97 4.77
C GLN A 278 12.71 -5.36 4.89
N THR A 279 11.87 -5.74 3.93
CA THR A 279 11.15 -7.01 3.96
C THR A 279 10.73 -7.45 2.56
N GLN A 280 10.30 -8.71 2.44
CA GLN A 280 9.60 -9.26 1.29
C GLN A 280 8.15 -9.54 1.69
N VAL A 281 7.19 -8.96 0.99
CA VAL A 281 5.77 -9.29 1.10
C VAL A 281 5.47 -10.51 0.26
N VAL A 282 4.68 -11.39 0.82
CA VAL A 282 4.26 -12.67 0.24
C VAL A 282 2.74 -12.70 0.23
N TYR A 283 2.19 -13.15 -0.87
CA TYR A 283 0.77 -13.34 -1.06
C TYR A 283 0.40 -14.80 -0.86
N LEU A 284 -0.68 -15.04 -0.12
CA LEU A 284 -1.15 -16.39 0.21
C LEU A 284 -2.58 -16.55 -0.29
N LYS A 285 -2.85 -17.62 -1.02
CA LYS A 285 -4.18 -17.96 -1.56
C LYS A 285 -4.73 -19.21 -0.87
N PRO A 286 -6.05 -19.34 -0.66
CA PRO A 286 -6.65 -20.60 -0.23
C PRO A 286 -6.26 -21.74 -1.20
N LYS A 287 -6.00 -22.94 -0.65
CA LYS A 287 -5.86 -24.14 -1.48
C LYS A 287 -7.20 -24.42 -2.17
N GLU A 288 -7.15 -24.70 -3.47
CA GLU A 288 -8.28 -25.21 -4.22
C GLU A 288 -8.81 -26.55 -3.66
#